data_c52742301f22af8b992ddd21fb0c9910
#
_entry.id   c52742301f22af8b992ddd21fb0c9910
#
_cell.length_a   1.000
_cell.length_b   1.000
_cell.length_c   1.000
_cell.angle_alpha   90.00
_cell.angle_beta   90.00
_cell.angle_gamma   90.00
#
_symmetry.space_group_name_H-M   'P 1'
#
loop_
_entity.id
_entity.type
_entity.pdbx_description
1 polymer ?
#
loop_
_entity_poly.entity_id
_entity_poly.type
_entity_poly.pdbx_seq_one_letter_code
_entity_poly.pdbx_strand_id
1 'polypeptide(L)'
;MIIINSSTIFAFSDTHGHHRDFKVPEGADIIICAGDAVEDDLKGGEYDDFIEWFSALPAKWKIFVPGNHELSFEVGKGDEKEKMMAEKGITVLQDAVEDCDGVVIGSISGNSIIADEDIPKDLDILVTHMPPYGILDEEMGSLEILNFVLKSKPKYHLFGHIHATAGQEFQLGQTICRNISVTK
;
A
#
# COMPACT_ATOMS: atom_id res chain seq x y z
N MET A 1 0.24 -0.59 15.08
CA MET A 1 1.49 -1.06 14.44
C MET A 1 1.50 -2.57 14.37
N ILE A 2 2.13 -3.14 13.35
CA ILE A 2 2.29 -4.59 13.13
C ILE A 2 3.74 -4.94 13.49
N ILE A 3 3.99 -6.13 14.05
CA ILE A 3 5.36 -6.61 14.34
C ILE A 3 5.55 -7.94 13.61
N ILE A 4 6.55 -8.00 12.74
CA ILE A 4 6.97 -9.21 12.00
C ILE A 4 8.49 -9.31 12.08
N ASN A 5 9.02 -10.47 12.47
CA ASN A 5 10.46 -10.76 12.57
C ASN A 5 11.26 -9.65 13.32
N SER A 6 10.67 -9.09 14.36
CA SER A 6 11.20 -7.97 15.16
C SER A 6 11.17 -6.60 14.49
N SER A 7 10.73 -6.48 13.24
CA SER A 7 10.51 -5.19 12.57
C SER A 7 9.12 -4.65 12.91
N THR A 8 9.07 -3.36 13.20
CA THR A 8 7.84 -2.62 13.50
C THR A 8 7.35 -1.93 12.23
N ILE A 9 6.12 -2.25 11.81
CA ILE A 9 5.53 -1.76 10.56
C ILE A 9 4.35 -0.85 10.88
N PHE A 10 4.33 0.32 10.27
CA PHE A 10 3.21 1.22 10.23
C PHE A 10 2.69 1.35 8.80
N ALA A 11 1.37 1.32 8.61
CA ALA A 11 0.77 1.43 7.29
C ALA A 11 -0.45 2.35 7.31
N PHE A 12 -0.63 3.11 6.25
CA PHE A 12 -1.74 4.04 6.04
C PHE A 12 -2.04 4.19 4.54
N SER A 13 -3.17 4.80 4.19
CA SER A 13 -3.55 5.18 2.83
C SER A 13 -4.56 6.33 2.84
N ASP A 14 -4.93 6.83 1.68
CA ASP A 14 -6.05 7.76 1.47
C ASP A 14 -5.88 9.09 2.24
N THR A 15 -4.69 9.67 2.20
CA THR A 15 -4.44 10.99 2.82
C THR A 15 -5.04 12.13 2.04
N HIS A 16 -5.26 12.00 0.71
CA HIS A 16 -5.89 12.99 -0.16
C HIS A 16 -5.39 14.42 0.09
N GLY A 17 -4.05 14.59 0.15
CA GLY A 17 -3.40 15.87 0.42
C GLY A 17 -3.34 16.30 1.90
N HIS A 18 -4.00 15.56 2.81
CA HIS A 18 -4.00 15.86 4.25
C HIS A 18 -2.89 15.15 5.04
N HIS A 19 -1.85 14.67 4.35
CA HIS A 19 -0.74 13.93 4.98
C HIS A 19 -0.05 14.69 6.11
N ARG A 20 -0.02 16.03 6.09
CA ARG A 20 0.58 16.84 7.16
C ARG A 20 -0.28 16.95 8.41
N ASP A 21 -1.59 16.71 8.29
CA ASP A 21 -2.52 16.67 9.42
C ASP A 21 -2.51 15.29 10.10
N PHE A 22 -1.95 14.30 9.41
CA PHE A 22 -1.87 12.92 9.87
C PHE A 22 -0.59 12.68 10.68
N LYS A 23 -0.75 12.10 11.87
CA LYS A 23 0.37 11.82 12.77
C LYS A 23 0.88 10.39 12.60
N VAL A 24 2.06 10.25 12.01
CA VAL A 24 2.76 8.97 11.93
C VAL A 24 3.36 8.63 13.30
N PRO A 25 3.14 7.42 13.86
CA PRO A 25 3.76 6.99 15.10
C PRO A 25 5.28 6.89 14.98
N GLU A 26 5.99 7.22 16.05
CA GLU A 26 7.44 7.03 16.14
C GLU A 26 7.81 5.54 16.27
N GLY A 27 9.02 5.17 15.83
CA GLY A 27 9.61 3.86 16.03
C GLY A 27 9.19 2.80 15.03
N ALA A 28 8.65 3.19 13.86
CA ALA A 28 8.46 2.27 12.75
C ALA A 28 9.77 2.05 11.99
N ASP A 29 10.13 0.79 11.75
CA ASP A 29 11.24 0.39 10.88
C ASP A 29 10.84 0.46 9.41
N ILE A 30 9.56 0.14 9.14
CA ILE A 30 8.95 0.13 7.81
C ILE A 30 7.69 0.98 7.85
N ILE A 31 7.56 1.94 6.91
CA ILE A 31 6.34 2.71 6.71
C ILE A 31 5.80 2.43 5.32
N ILE A 32 4.52 2.09 5.24
CA ILE A 32 3.82 1.74 4.00
C ILE A 32 2.70 2.76 3.75
N CYS A 33 2.66 3.33 2.55
CA CYS A 33 1.51 4.08 2.04
C CYS A 33 0.87 3.29 0.90
N ALA A 34 -0.41 2.94 1.04
CA ALA A 34 -1.15 2.17 0.03
C ALA A 34 -1.99 3.09 -0.89
N GLY A 35 -1.41 4.20 -1.31
CA GLY A 35 -1.95 5.07 -2.36
C GLY A 35 -2.95 6.12 -1.89
N ASP A 36 -3.50 6.81 -2.88
CA ASP A 36 -4.38 7.98 -2.73
C ASP A 36 -3.80 9.05 -1.80
N ALA A 37 -2.51 9.34 -2.07
CA ALA A 37 -1.75 10.33 -1.30
C ALA A 37 -2.28 11.75 -1.51
N VAL A 38 -2.75 12.05 -2.73
CA VAL A 38 -3.33 13.33 -3.13
C VAL A 38 -4.59 13.11 -3.96
N GLU A 39 -5.35 14.17 -4.25
CA GLU A 39 -6.54 14.08 -5.10
C GLU A 39 -6.22 13.90 -6.60
N ASP A 40 -5.09 14.41 -7.07
CA ASP A 40 -4.68 14.33 -8.47
C ASP A 40 -3.18 14.61 -8.60
N ASP A 41 -2.39 13.58 -8.79
CA ASP A 41 -0.93 13.66 -8.89
C ASP A 41 -0.40 14.30 -10.19
N LEU A 42 -1.28 14.51 -11.17
CA LEU A 42 -0.96 15.25 -12.40
C LEU A 42 -1.00 16.77 -12.21
N LYS A 43 -1.66 17.25 -11.16
CA LYS A 43 -1.70 18.66 -10.77
C LYS A 43 -0.55 19.00 -9.85
N GLY A 44 0.62 19.21 -10.31
CA GLY A 44 1.87 19.41 -9.55
C GLY A 44 1.76 20.21 -8.25
N GLY A 45 2.77 20.06 -7.39
CA GLY A 45 2.92 20.78 -6.11
C GLY A 45 2.43 19.98 -4.89
N GLU A 46 1.22 19.47 -4.89
CA GLU A 46 0.67 18.71 -3.77
C GLU A 46 1.34 17.34 -3.65
N TYR A 47 1.54 16.66 -4.78
CA TYR A 47 2.24 15.37 -4.81
C TYR A 47 3.72 15.50 -4.46
N ASP A 48 4.38 16.58 -4.92
CA ASP A 48 5.77 16.87 -4.56
C ASP A 48 5.89 17.13 -3.04
N ASP A 49 4.92 17.82 -2.44
CA ASP A 49 4.85 18.06 -1.00
C ASP A 49 4.65 16.75 -0.21
N PHE A 50 3.81 15.84 -0.72
CA PHE A 50 3.67 14.51 -0.13
C PHE A 50 4.98 13.73 -0.17
N ILE A 51 5.67 13.69 -1.32
CA ILE A 51 6.94 12.99 -1.47
C ILE A 51 7.99 13.55 -0.51
N GLU A 52 8.09 14.88 -0.38
CA GLU A 52 8.97 15.53 0.59
C GLU A 52 8.66 15.09 2.02
N TRP A 53 7.40 15.16 2.42
CA TRP A 53 6.95 14.75 3.74
C TRP A 53 7.22 13.27 4.00
N PHE A 54 6.83 12.39 3.07
CA PHE A 54 6.96 10.94 3.22
C PHE A 54 8.43 10.52 3.29
N SER A 55 9.30 11.12 2.46
CA SER A 55 10.74 10.85 2.47
C SER A 55 11.41 11.24 3.79
N ALA A 56 10.91 12.28 4.46
CA ALA A 56 11.44 12.78 5.73
C ALA A 56 11.03 11.95 6.95
N LEU A 57 10.10 10.99 6.81
CA LEU A 57 9.67 10.14 7.93
C LEU A 57 10.83 9.26 8.43
N PRO A 58 11.00 9.10 9.76
CA PRO A 58 12.15 8.42 10.36
C PRO A 58 11.97 6.89 10.33
N ALA A 59 11.93 6.31 9.14
CA ALA A 59 11.91 4.86 8.93
C ALA A 59 13.01 4.45 7.96
N LYS A 60 13.56 3.26 8.14
CA LYS A 60 14.56 2.70 7.23
C LYS A 60 13.95 2.40 5.85
N TRP A 61 12.78 1.79 5.85
CA TRP A 61 12.05 1.42 4.63
C TRP A 61 10.79 2.27 4.48
N LYS A 62 10.62 2.86 3.31
CA LYS A 62 9.42 3.61 2.93
C LYS A 62 8.88 3.02 1.64
N ILE A 63 7.74 2.37 1.74
CA ILE A 63 7.09 1.65 0.64
C ILE A 63 5.86 2.44 0.20
N PHE A 64 5.75 2.65 -1.09
CA PHE A 64 4.60 3.29 -1.71
C PHE A 64 3.96 2.34 -2.73
N VAL A 65 2.66 2.13 -2.62
CA VAL A 65 1.85 1.38 -3.58
C VAL A 65 0.86 2.35 -4.19
N PRO A 66 0.85 2.59 -5.52
CA PRO A 66 -0.06 3.54 -6.13
C PRO A 66 -1.54 3.18 -5.94
N GLY A 67 -2.39 4.20 -5.71
CA GLY A 67 -3.84 4.11 -5.71
C GLY A 67 -4.45 4.63 -7.02
N ASN A 68 -5.77 4.73 -7.07
CA ASN A 68 -6.47 5.21 -8.27
C ASN A 68 -6.38 6.73 -8.48
N HIS A 69 -5.94 7.48 -7.49
CA HIS A 69 -5.66 8.92 -7.61
C HIS A 69 -4.23 9.21 -8.09
N GLU A 70 -3.34 8.20 -8.12
CA GLU A 70 -2.03 8.30 -8.74
C GLU A 70 -2.13 8.08 -10.26
N LEU A 71 -2.84 8.99 -10.94
CA LEU A 71 -3.16 8.92 -12.37
C LEU A 71 -1.91 8.87 -13.26
N SER A 72 -0.77 9.38 -12.80
CA SER A 72 0.49 9.32 -13.55
C SER A 72 0.91 7.89 -13.88
N PHE A 73 0.61 6.93 -13.01
CA PHE A 73 0.93 5.52 -13.25
C PHE A 73 0.02 4.89 -14.32
N GLU A 74 -1.20 5.41 -14.49
CA GLU A 74 -2.12 4.94 -15.52
C GLU A 74 -1.83 5.56 -16.90
N VAL A 75 -1.39 6.83 -16.95
CA VAL A 75 -1.15 7.55 -18.22
C VAL A 75 0.29 7.42 -18.74
N GLY A 76 1.07 6.45 -18.25
CA GLY A 76 2.42 6.17 -18.73
C GLY A 76 3.51 7.14 -18.26
N LYS A 77 3.27 7.83 -17.14
CA LYS A 77 4.26 8.70 -16.46
C LYS A 77 4.78 8.09 -15.14
N GLY A 78 4.41 6.84 -14.86
CA GLY A 78 4.79 6.14 -13.63
C GLY A 78 6.30 6.03 -13.44
N ASP A 79 7.05 5.69 -14.51
CA ASP A 79 8.51 5.56 -14.45
C ASP A 79 9.22 6.83 -13.98
N GLU A 80 8.71 8.02 -14.38
CA GLU A 80 9.25 9.31 -13.95
C GLU A 80 8.98 9.55 -12.45
N LYS A 81 7.78 9.22 -11.99
CA LYS A 81 7.40 9.33 -10.58
C LYS A 81 8.15 8.33 -9.70
N GLU A 82 8.27 7.09 -10.15
CA GLU A 82 9.04 6.05 -9.46
C GLU A 82 10.50 6.47 -9.28
N LYS A 83 11.14 6.97 -10.35
CA LYS A 83 12.51 7.49 -10.29
C LYS A 83 12.64 8.63 -9.27
N MET A 84 11.72 9.59 -9.29
CA MET A 84 11.72 10.71 -8.36
C MET A 84 11.59 10.25 -6.91
N MET A 85 10.73 9.27 -6.64
CA MET A 85 10.56 8.67 -5.32
C MET A 85 11.80 7.89 -4.89
N ALA A 86 12.40 7.09 -5.79
CA ALA A 86 13.61 6.32 -5.52
C ALA A 86 14.80 7.21 -5.14
N GLU A 87 14.98 8.37 -5.80
CA GLU A 87 16.02 9.36 -5.48
C GLU A 87 15.87 9.92 -4.06
N LYS A 88 14.66 9.82 -3.47
CA LYS A 88 14.33 10.23 -2.10
C LYS A 88 14.25 9.06 -1.11
N GLY A 89 14.66 7.87 -1.52
CA GLY A 89 14.67 6.67 -0.66
C GLY A 89 13.28 6.08 -0.40
N ILE A 90 12.35 6.26 -1.33
CA ILE A 90 11.02 5.64 -1.32
C ILE A 90 11.01 4.54 -2.37
N THR A 91 10.66 3.32 -1.99
CA THR A 91 10.47 2.19 -2.90
C THR A 91 9.02 2.15 -3.36
N VAL A 92 8.80 2.26 -4.66
CA VAL A 92 7.47 2.05 -5.26
C VAL A 92 7.29 0.57 -5.56
N LEU A 93 6.21 -0.03 -5.09
CA LEU A 93 5.84 -1.40 -5.42
C LEU A 93 4.58 -1.40 -6.30
N GLN A 94 4.76 -1.84 -7.53
CA GLN A 94 3.66 -2.07 -8.47
C GLN A 94 3.89 -3.44 -9.12
N ASP A 95 3.03 -4.42 -8.78
CA ASP A 95 3.15 -5.83 -9.20
C ASP A 95 4.57 -6.41 -8.91
N ALA A 96 5.08 -6.14 -7.73
CA ALA A 96 6.45 -6.44 -7.33
C ALA A 96 6.52 -6.96 -5.89
N VAL A 97 7.68 -7.51 -5.53
CA VAL A 97 8.00 -7.99 -4.19
C VAL A 97 9.32 -7.39 -3.73
N GLU A 98 9.37 -6.96 -2.47
CA GLU A 98 10.57 -6.41 -1.81
C GLU A 98 10.83 -7.13 -0.49
N ASP A 99 12.08 -7.43 -0.19
CA ASP A 99 12.52 -7.95 1.11
C ASP A 99 13.09 -6.80 1.96
N CYS A 100 12.30 -6.38 2.93
CA CYS A 100 12.66 -5.32 3.87
C CYS A 100 13.25 -5.91 5.16
N ASP A 101 14.54 -6.29 5.13
CA ASP A 101 15.25 -6.92 6.27
C ASP A 101 14.57 -8.19 6.82
N GLY A 102 14.13 -9.07 5.91
CA GLY A 102 13.46 -10.32 6.24
C GLY A 102 11.94 -10.18 6.46
N VAL A 103 11.35 -9.03 6.13
CA VAL A 103 9.91 -8.86 5.97
C VAL A 103 9.60 -8.79 4.48
N VAL A 104 8.96 -9.82 3.95
CA VAL A 104 8.65 -9.92 2.52
C VAL A 104 7.31 -9.24 2.23
N ILE A 105 7.36 -8.13 1.49
CA ILE A 105 6.21 -7.31 1.15
C ILE A 105 5.96 -7.40 -0.34
N GLY A 106 4.76 -7.81 -0.73
CA GLY A 106 4.33 -7.83 -2.13
C GLY A 106 3.21 -6.84 -2.40
N SER A 107 3.08 -6.42 -3.66
CA SER A 107 1.97 -5.60 -4.13
C SER A 107 1.44 -6.13 -5.45
N ILE A 108 0.14 -6.00 -5.66
CA ILE A 108 -0.51 -6.21 -6.96
C ILE A 108 -1.45 -5.06 -7.26
N SER A 109 -1.50 -4.64 -8.52
CA SER A 109 -2.56 -3.77 -9.01
C SER A 109 -3.85 -4.58 -9.20
N GLY A 110 -4.99 -3.97 -8.93
CA GLY A 110 -6.30 -4.67 -9.01
C GLY A 110 -6.69 -5.16 -10.41
N ASN A 111 -5.93 -4.79 -11.43
CA ASN A 111 -6.15 -5.15 -12.84
C ASN A 111 -5.12 -6.17 -13.37
N SER A 112 -4.16 -6.60 -12.54
CA SER A 112 -3.12 -7.53 -12.96
C SER A 112 -3.64 -8.96 -12.98
N ILE A 113 -3.48 -9.64 -14.12
CA ILE A 113 -3.68 -11.09 -14.24
C ILE A 113 -2.32 -11.74 -13.97
N ILE A 114 -2.17 -12.32 -12.79
CA ILE A 114 -0.95 -13.03 -12.39
C ILE A 114 -1.18 -14.53 -12.54
N ALA A 115 -0.30 -15.20 -13.27
CA ALA A 115 -0.37 -16.67 -13.41
C ALA A 115 -0.17 -17.35 -12.06
N ASP A 116 -0.82 -18.49 -11.83
CA ASP A 116 -0.78 -19.19 -10.54
C ASP A 116 0.63 -19.58 -10.09
N GLU A 117 1.51 -19.89 -11.06
CA GLU A 117 2.93 -20.20 -10.82
C GLU A 117 3.76 -19.02 -10.38
N ASP A 118 3.34 -17.79 -10.72
CA ASP A 118 4.05 -16.56 -10.40
C ASP A 118 3.60 -15.93 -9.06
N ILE A 119 2.59 -16.55 -8.40
CA ILE A 119 2.12 -16.06 -7.11
C ILE A 119 3.14 -16.39 -6.00
N PRO A 120 3.75 -15.39 -5.36
CA PRO A 120 4.67 -15.60 -4.25
C PRO A 120 3.97 -16.34 -3.09
N LYS A 121 4.62 -17.34 -2.51
CA LYS A 121 4.05 -18.16 -1.42
C LYS A 121 4.53 -17.76 -0.02
N ASP A 122 5.55 -16.92 0.05
CA ASP A 122 6.22 -16.55 1.30
C ASP A 122 6.06 -15.07 1.65
N LEU A 123 4.92 -14.48 1.24
CA LEU A 123 4.61 -13.10 1.60
C LEU A 123 4.25 -12.98 3.08
N ASP A 124 4.92 -12.05 3.78
CA ASP A 124 4.50 -11.60 5.09
C ASP A 124 3.32 -10.62 4.98
N ILE A 125 3.44 -9.67 4.04
CA ILE A 125 2.45 -8.63 3.81
C ILE A 125 2.14 -8.53 2.31
N LEU A 126 0.86 -8.57 1.96
CA LEU A 126 0.36 -8.09 0.69
C LEU A 126 -0.18 -6.68 0.88
N VAL A 127 0.18 -5.76 0.00
CA VAL A 127 -0.35 -4.39 -0.03
C VAL A 127 -1.04 -4.16 -1.36
N THR A 128 -2.29 -3.70 -1.31
CA THR A 128 -3.04 -3.25 -2.49
C THR A 128 -3.72 -1.93 -2.17
N HIS A 129 -4.08 -1.12 -3.15
CA HIS A 129 -4.94 0.02 -2.86
C HIS A 129 -6.40 -0.45 -2.71
N MET A 130 -6.89 -1.23 -3.67
CA MET A 130 -8.26 -1.78 -3.65
C MET A 130 -8.41 -2.93 -2.64
N PRO A 131 -9.58 -3.09 -2.00
CA PRO A 131 -9.89 -4.24 -1.16
C PRO A 131 -10.13 -5.52 -1.97
N PRO A 132 -10.04 -6.71 -1.34
CA PRO A 132 -10.48 -7.95 -1.93
C PRO A 132 -12.03 -8.02 -1.94
N TYR A 133 -12.60 -8.62 -2.96
CA TYR A 133 -14.05 -8.75 -3.12
C TYR A 133 -14.72 -9.38 -1.89
N GLY A 134 -15.79 -8.76 -1.40
CA GLY A 134 -16.60 -9.23 -0.26
C GLY A 134 -15.97 -9.01 1.12
N ILE A 135 -14.83 -8.29 1.22
CA ILE A 135 -14.13 -8.06 2.49
C ILE A 135 -13.89 -6.56 2.69
N LEU A 136 -14.66 -5.93 3.56
CA LEU A 136 -14.57 -4.50 3.90
C LEU A 136 -14.63 -3.59 2.66
N ASP A 137 -15.36 -3.99 1.62
CA ASP A 137 -15.24 -3.48 0.25
C ASP A 137 -16.43 -2.66 -0.24
N GLU A 138 -17.53 -2.60 0.50
CA GLU A 138 -18.76 -1.92 0.08
C GLU A 138 -19.17 -2.24 -1.39
N GLU A 139 -19.00 -3.50 -1.80
CA GLU A 139 -19.29 -4.01 -3.15
C GLU A 139 -18.35 -3.48 -4.26
N MET A 140 -17.22 -2.85 -3.89
CA MET A 140 -16.23 -2.31 -4.83
C MET A 140 -14.93 -3.13 -4.90
N GLY A 141 -14.86 -4.28 -4.22
CA GLY A 141 -13.66 -5.10 -4.13
C GLY A 141 -13.31 -5.86 -5.41
N SER A 142 -12.04 -6.24 -5.54
CA SER A 142 -11.51 -7.00 -6.68
C SER A 142 -11.52 -8.50 -6.42
N LEU A 143 -12.08 -9.27 -7.37
CA LEU A 143 -12.01 -10.75 -7.37
C LEU A 143 -10.59 -11.25 -7.60
N GLU A 144 -9.80 -10.56 -8.39
CA GLU A 144 -8.40 -10.88 -8.68
C GLU A 144 -7.58 -10.79 -7.40
N ILE A 145 -7.76 -9.70 -6.63
CA ILE A 145 -7.12 -9.54 -5.32
C ILE A 145 -7.57 -10.63 -4.34
N LEU A 146 -8.86 -10.93 -4.26
CA LEU A 146 -9.35 -12.01 -3.41
C LEU A 146 -8.70 -13.36 -3.77
N ASN A 147 -8.67 -13.70 -5.05
CA ASN A 147 -8.03 -14.92 -5.53
C ASN A 147 -6.54 -14.99 -5.20
N PHE A 148 -5.84 -13.86 -5.36
CA PHE A 148 -4.43 -13.75 -5.01
C PHE A 148 -4.20 -13.98 -3.50
N VAL A 149 -4.97 -13.32 -2.64
CA VAL A 149 -4.89 -13.52 -1.18
C VAL A 149 -5.13 -14.97 -0.78
N LEU A 150 -6.16 -15.61 -1.37
CA LEU A 150 -6.49 -17.02 -1.07
C LEU A 150 -5.38 -17.99 -1.47
N LYS A 151 -4.59 -17.66 -2.50
CA LYS A 151 -3.50 -18.51 -3.02
C LYS A 151 -2.17 -18.21 -2.32
N SER A 152 -1.78 -16.95 -2.19
CA SER A 152 -0.52 -16.52 -1.55
C SER A 152 -0.55 -16.64 -0.03
N LYS A 153 -1.72 -16.47 0.59
CA LYS A 153 -1.97 -16.56 2.04
C LYS A 153 -0.99 -15.75 2.88
N PRO A 154 -0.83 -14.45 2.61
CA PRO A 154 0.05 -13.59 3.41
C PRO A 154 -0.40 -13.56 4.88
N LYS A 155 0.47 -13.19 5.81
CA LYS A 155 0.08 -12.96 7.21
C LYS A 155 -0.88 -11.78 7.32
N TYR A 156 -0.60 -10.70 6.57
CA TYR A 156 -1.45 -9.52 6.47
C TYR A 156 -1.74 -9.16 5.03
N HIS A 157 -2.98 -8.74 4.77
CA HIS A 157 -3.35 -7.99 3.57
C HIS A 157 -3.80 -6.59 3.97
N LEU A 158 -3.04 -5.58 3.59
CA LEU A 158 -3.26 -4.17 3.91
C LEU A 158 -3.78 -3.46 2.65
N PHE A 159 -4.87 -2.71 2.79
CA PHE A 159 -5.49 -2.00 1.67
C PHE A 159 -6.21 -0.72 2.14
N GLY A 160 -6.57 0.14 1.21
CA GLY A 160 -7.25 1.40 1.44
C GLY A 160 -8.58 1.52 0.71
N HIS A 161 -8.78 2.66 0.04
CA HIS A 161 -9.86 2.97 -0.88
C HIS A 161 -11.24 3.14 -0.24
N ILE A 162 -11.68 2.25 0.66
CA ILE A 162 -13.02 2.27 1.25
C ILE A 162 -13.00 3.00 2.59
N HIS A 163 -13.24 4.30 2.57
CA HIS A 163 -13.19 5.15 3.78
C HIS A 163 -14.19 4.73 4.86
N ALA A 164 -15.35 4.19 4.46
CA ALA A 164 -16.39 3.77 5.40
C ALA A 164 -15.98 2.61 6.32
N THR A 165 -15.00 1.80 5.89
CA THR A 165 -14.47 0.67 6.67
C THR A 165 -13.06 0.92 7.22
N ALA A 166 -12.61 2.18 7.23
CA ALA A 166 -11.29 2.58 7.72
C ALA A 166 -11.00 2.02 9.13
N GLY A 167 -9.81 1.46 9.30
CA GLY A 167 -9.35 0.88 10.57
C GLY A 167 -9.96 -0.47 10.94
N GLN A 168 -10.89 -1.01 10.15
CA GLN A 168 -11.49 -2.32 10.41
C GLN A 168 -10.59 -3.47 9.95
N GLU A 169 -10.80 -4.63 10.59
CA GLU A 169 -10.09 -5.87 10.29
C GLU A 169 -11.08 -7.01 10.02
N PHE A 170 -10.66 -7.93 9.15
CA PHE A 170 -11.38 -9.16 8.86
C PHE A 170 -10.39 -10.34 8.77
N GLN A 171 -10.74 -11.47 9.40
CA GLN A 171 -9.93 -12.68 9.35
C GLN A 171 -10.34 -13.56 8.16
N LEU A 172 -9.49 -13.65 7.13
CA LEU A 172 -9.67 -14.53 5.98
C LEU A 172 -8.73 -15.74 6.07
N GLY A 173 -9.21 -16.85 6.62
CA GLY A 173 -8.35 -18.01 6.86
C GLY A 173 -7.22 -17.64 7.82
N GLN A 174 -5.96 -17.74 7.35
CA GLN A 174 -4.80 -17.33 8.15
C GLN A 174 -4.39 -15.86 7.96
N THR A 175 -4.96 -15.16 6.98
CA THR A 175 -4.64 -13.78 6.63
C THR A 175 -5.49 -12.80 7.42
N ILE A 176 -4.87 -11.78 8.02
CA ILE A 176 -5.57 -10.63 8.59
C ILE A 176 -5.68 -9.57 7.49
N CYS A 177 -6.89 -9.36 6.99
CA CYS A 177 -7.23 -8.28 6.06
C CYS A 177 -7.53 -7.01 6.86
N ARG A 178 -6.85 -5.91 6.57
CA ARG A 178 -7.03 -4.64 7.29
C ARG A 178 -7.16 -3.48 6.33
N ASN A 179 -8.23 -2.71 6.47
CA ASN A 179 -8.36 -1.42 5.82
C ASN A 179 -7.54 -0.38 6.59
N ILE A 180 -6.54 0.21 5.94
CA ILE A 180 -5.60 1.18 6.51
C ILE A 180 -5.86 2.62 6.08
N SER A 181 -7.02 2.90 5.47
CA SER A 181 -7.44 4.27 5.14
C SER A 181 -7.42 5.15 6.40
N VAL A 182 -6.91 6.37 6.26
CA VAL A 182 -7.00 7.35 7.35
C VAL A 182 -8.37 8.03 7.30
N THR A 183 -8.99 8.16 8.46
CA THR A 183 -10.23 8.94 8.58
C THR A 183 -9.90 10.42 8.77
N LYS A 184 -10.62 11.27 8.03
CA LYS A 184 -10.57 12.73 8.21
C LYS A 184 -11.22 13.15 9.50
#